data_0899390df9cdc71affc9e2f442b534f7
#
_entry.id   0899390df9cdc71affc9e2f442b534f7
#
_cell.length_a   1.000
_cell.length_b   1.000
_cell.length_c   1.000
_cell.angle_alpha   90.00
_cell.angle_beta   90.00
_cell.angle_gamma   90.00
#
_symmetry.space_group_name_H-M   'P 1'
#
loop_
_entity.id
_entity.type
_entity.pdbx_description
1 polymer ?
#
loop_
_entity_poly.entity_id
_entity_poly.type
_entity_poly.pdbx_seq_one_letter_code
_entity_poly.pdbx_strand_id
1 'polypeptide(L)'
;MFTVDKLSNKNYEPWDRFVKNANNGTIFHLRKFFSYHPNDRFIDHSIEFYKNNSLFSVFPAAEIMTNKKRLLVSHPGATVGSFVVSEYLSISDSFKLIETLLKYAKENKFDGIRLTLPPIFYQNRASNYIDYSLLKHGFEYVKREVTSTLLIESDKGSILKNFRPSHARAVRKAEDIGVEIKITNQVEEFYNILKENLKIRHGVNPTHTLKEIYKLIDLFPDSINLFGAFYKGEMIAGVLNFIIKDDVALAFYISHKNEFQELRPLNLLFYSIFNWALKEKIKVYDFGIFTVEGEPNIGLGRFKENFGASGIFRDTFQIIL
;
A
#
# COMPACT_ATOMS: atom_id res chain seq x y z
N MET A 1 5.42 24.31 21.75
CA MET A 1 6.48 24.57 20.76
C MET A 1 6.65 23.31 19.92
N PHE A 2 6.81 23.43 18.59
CA PHE A 2 7.17 22.31 17.71
C PHE A 2 8.68 22.23 17.56
N THR A 3 9.24 21.02 17.68
CA THR A 3 10.62 20.72 17.36
C THR A 3 10.68 19.52 16.42
N VAL A 4 11.81 19.35 15.73
CA VAL A 4 12.00 18.31 14.72
C VAL A 4 13.43 17.78 14.81
N ASP A 5 13.56 16.45 14.81
CA ASP A 5 14.84 15.77 14.85
C ASP A 5 14.92 14.68 13.79
N LYS A 6 16.12 14.51 13.21
CA LYS A 6 16.39 13.30 12.42
C LYS A 6 16.44 12.11 13.36
N LEU A 7 15.76 11.04 12.97
CA LEU A 7 15.80 9.79 13.71
C LEU A 7 17.24 9.29 13.84
N SER A 8 17.78 9.32 15.03
CA SER A 8 19.18 8.94 15.32
C SER A 8 19.27 7.70 16.22
N ASN A 9 18.21 7.42 16.98
CA ASN A 9 18.15 6.32 17.93
C ASN A 9 17.82 5.00 17.23
N LYS A 10 18.58 3.94 17.50
CA LYS A 10 18.28 2.58 17.04
C LYS A 10 17.16 1.89 17.83
N ASN A 11 16.68 2.49 18.92
CA ASN A 11 15.47 2.03 19.57
C ASN A 11 14.24 2.53 18.83
N TYR A 12 13.70 1.73 17.94
CA TYR A 12 12.54 2.06 17.11
C TYR A 12 11.20 1.83 17.80
N GLU A 13 11.18 1.35 19.04
CA GLU A 13 9.93 1.03 19.76
C GLU A 13 8.99 2.24 19.92
N PRO A 14 9.45 3.45 20.31
CA PRO A 14 8.56 4.60 20.38
C PRO A 14 7.93 4.98 19.04
N TRP A 15 8.72 4.93 17.95
CA TRP A 15 8.26 5.14 16.59
C TRP A 15 7.18 4.14 16.19
N ASP A 16 7.47 2.84 16.30
CA ASP A 16 6.57 1.78 15.86
C ASP A 16 5.29 1.74 16.72
N ARG A 17 5.39 2.05 18.00
CA ARG A 17 4.23 2.22 18.91
C ARG A 17 3.37 3.40 18.48
N PHE A 18 3.98 4.54 18.11
CA PHE A 18 3.26 5.69 17.60
C PHE A 18 2.52 5.35 16.29
N VAL A 19 3.20 4.70 15.35
CA VAL A 19 2.60 4.29 14.06
C VAL A 19 1.40 3.38 14.26
N LYS A 20 1.49 2.39 15.15
CA LYS A 20 0.39 1.44 15.42
C LYS A 20 -0.86 2.11 16.01
N ASN A 21 -0.70 3.19 16.79
CA ASN A 21 -1.80 3.90 17.43
C ASN A 21 -2.25 5.15 16.64
N ALA A 22 -1.68 5.39 15.48
CA ALA A 22 -1.95 6.59 14.69
C ALA A 22 -3.20 6.43 13.81
N ASN A 23 -3.72 7.56 13.35
CA ASN A 23 -4.86 7.63 12.45
C ASN A 23 -4.61 6.90 11.12
N ASN A 24 -3.45 7.16 10.53
CA ASN A 24 -3.06 6.74 9.18
C ASN A 24 -1.80 5.86 9.16
N GLY A 25 -1.42 5.32 10.30
CA GLY A 25 -0.29 4.40 10.40
C GLY A 25 -0.56 3.09 9.66
N THR A 26 0.43 2.59 8.93
CA THR A 26 0.40 1.31 8.22
C THR A 26 1.72 0.58 8.40
N ILE A 27 1.81 -0.68 7.98
CA ILE A 27 3.08 -1.42 7.96
C ILE A 27 4.17 -0.69 7.17
N PHE A 28 3.82 0.11 6.16
CA PHE A 28 4.76 0.89 5.35
C PHE A 28 5.44 2.03 6.12
N HIS A 29 4.95 2.39 7.30
CA HIS A 29 5.53 3.40 8.18
C HIS A 29 6.37 2.81 9.32
N LEU A 30 6.30 1.48 9.53
CA LEU A 30 7.07 0.80 10.58
C LEU A 30 8.55 0.72 10.22
N ARG A 31 9.43 0.96 11.19
CA ARG A 31 10.88 0.81 10.98
C ARG A 31 11.27 -0.61 10.57
N LYS A 32 10.55 -1.60 11.08
CA LYS A 32 10.69 -3.00 10.70
C LYS A 32 10.47 -3.23 9.20
N PHE A 33 9.52 -2.50 8.56
CA PHE A 33 9.27 -2.61 7.13
C PHE A 33 10.52 -2.24 6.32
N PHE A 34 11.17 -1.11 6.64
CA PHE A 34 12.33 -0.65 5.86
C PHE A 34 13.54 -1.57 5.96
N SER A 35 13.59 -2.46 6.97
CA SER A 35 14.71 -3.41 7.13
C SER A 35 14.75 -4.52 6.07
N TYR A 36 13.70 -4.69 5.23
CA TYR A 36 13.78 -5.67 4.15
C TYR A 36 14.67 -5.22 2.99
N HIS A 37 14.84 -3.92 2.80
CA HIS A 37 15.75 -3.39 1.79
C HIS A 37 17.21 -3.75 2.07
N PRO A 38 18.05 -3.90 1.04
CA PRO A 38 19.51 -3.88 1.21
C PRO A 38 19.94 -2.60 1.94
N ASN A 39 20.98 -2.72 2.80
CA ASN A 39 21.39 -1.63 3.68
C ASN A 39 21.89 -0.35 2.95
N ASP A 40 22.32 -0.50 1.70
CA ASP A 40 22.86 0.55 0.84
C ASP A 40 21.83 1.12 -0.16
N ARG A 41 20.60 0.59 -0.17
CA ARG A 41 19.59 1.00 -1.16
C ARG A 41 19.11 2.43 -0.95
N PHE A 42 18.96 2.87 0.29
CA PHE A 42 18.46 4.20 0.65
C PHE A 42 19.26 4.81 1.79
N ILE A 43 19.56 6.10 1.67
CA ILE A 43 20.12 6.89 2.78
C ILE A 43 18.95 7.33 3.65
N ASP A 44 18.73 6.62 4.77
CA ASP A 44 17.65 6.93 5.69
C ASP A 44 17.75 8.35 6.27
N HIS A 45 16.68 9.10 6.13
CA HIS A 45 16.51 10.44 6.68
C HIS A 45 15.13 10.61 7.31
N SER A 46 14.70 9.58 8.04
CA SER A 46 13.43 9.61 8.76
C SER A 46 13.45 10.65 9.87
N ILE A 47 12.30 11.26 10.14
CA ILE A 47 12.17 12.45 10.97
C ILE A 47 11.10 12.23 12.02
N GLU A 48 11.35 12.71 13.23
CA GLU A 48 10.42 12.76 14.37
C GLU A 48 10.04 14.21 14.66
N PHE A 49 8.76 14.47 14.82
CA PHE A 49 8.22 15.77 15.21
C PHE A 49 7.70 15.69 16.64
N TYR A 50 8.07 16.66 17.45
CA TYR A 50 7.67 16.76 18.84
C TYR A 50 6.83 18.00 19.05
N LYS A 51 5.82 17.89 19.93
CA LYS A 51 5.03 19.02 20.44
C LYS A 51 5.11 19.00 21.96
N ASN A 52 5.65 20.06 22.56
CA ASN A 52 5.86 20.13 24.01
C ASN A 52 6.60 18.91 24.57
N ASN A 53 7.70 18.52 23.92
CA ASN A 53 8.56 17.37 24.24
C ASN A 53 7.90 15.97 24.12
N SER A 54 6.70 15.88 23.57
CA SER A 54 6.04 14.60 23.29
C SER A 54 6.06 14.32 21.80
N LEU A 55 6.33 13.05 21.42
CA LEU A 55 6.29 12.60 20.02
C LEU A 55 4.90 12.86 19.44
N PHE A 56 4.83 13.66 18.38
CA PHE A 56 3.60 14.18 17.81
C PHE A 56 3.31 13.65 16.40
N SER A 57 4.36 13.43 15.60
CA SER A 57 4.26 12.85 14.27
C SER A 57 5.59 12.20 13.90
N VAL A 58 5.54 11.20 13.05
CA VAL A 58 6.73 10.62 12.42
C VAL A 58 6.61 10.69 10.90
N PHE A 59 7.75 10.81 10.23
CA PHE A 59 7.85 10.99 8.79
C PHE A 59 8.96 10.09 8.25
N PRO A 60 8.66 8.87 7.81
CA PRO A 60 9.66 8.00 7.22
C PRO A 60 10.14 8.61 5.91
N ALA A 61 11.43 8.77 5.76
CA ALA A 61 12.01 9.43 4.59
C ALA A 61 13.42 8.92 4.26
N ALA A 62 13.81 9.12 3.01
CA ALA A 62 15.17 8.91 2.55
C ALA A 62 15.65 10.07 1.65
N GLU A 63 16.95 10.20 1.56
CA GLU A 63 17.60 11.14 0.64
C GLU A 63 17.68 10.53 -0.75
N ILE A 64 17.19 11.25 -1.76
CA ILE A 64 17.25 10.81 -3.16
C ILE A 64 17.90 11.90 -4.00
N MET A 65 18.92 11.52 -4.74
CA MET A 65 19.53 12.39 -5.77
C MET A 65 18.81 12.17 -7.11
N THR A 66 18.23 13.22 -7.66
CA THR A 66 17.60 13.20 -8.99
C THR A 66 17.89 14.52 -9.71
N ASN A 67 18.32 14.45 -10.96
CA ASN A 67 18.64 15.64 -11.78
C ASN A 67 19.51 16.68 -11.04
N LYS A 68 20.53 16.22 -10.33
CA LYS A 68 21.43 17.04 -9.49
C LYS A 68 20.75 17.73 -8.30
N LYS A 69 19.49 17.41 -7.99
CA LYS A 69 18.76 17.89 -6.81
C LYS A 69 18.73 16.82 -5.73
N ARG A 70 18.96 17.23 -4.48
CA ARG A 70 18.85 16.39 -3.30
C ARG A 70 17.46 16.53 -2.71
N LEU A 71 16.63 15.53 -2.87
CA LEU A 71 15.25 15.52 -2.38
C LEU A 71 15.12 14.71 -1.09
N LEU A 72 14.29 15.20 -0.19
CA LEU A 72 13.76 14.43 0.93
C LEU A 72 12.48 13.71 0.46
N VAL A 73 12.53 12.38 0.33
CA VAL A 73 11.42 11.60 -0.23
C VAL A 73 10.82 10.68 0.83
N SER A 74 9.54 10.81 1.08
CA SER A 74 8.82 9.98 2.06
C SER A 74 7.89 8.96 1.36
N HIS A 75 8.16 7.67 1.39
CA HIS A 75 9.43 6.98 1.49
C HIS A 75 9.65 6.20 0.19
N PRO A 76 10.78 6.28 -0.47
CA PRO A 76 11.04 5.46 -1.64
C PRO A 76 11.10 3.98 -1.22
N GLY A 77 10.55 3.08 -2.05
CA GLY A 77 10.46 1.65 -1.73
C GLY A 77 9.31 1.25 -0.80
N ALA A 78 8.40 2.18 -0.49
CA ALA A 78 7.12 1.90 0.16
C ALA A 78 5.96 2.34 -0.74
N THR A 79 4.79 1.72 -0.57
CA THR A 79 3.58 2.05 -1.35
C THR A 79 3.08 3.46 -1.04
N VAL A 80 3.16 3.84 0.23
CA VAL A 80 2.81 5.16 0.77
C VAL A 80 3.81 5.57 1.84
N GLY A 81 3.87 6.84 2.13
CA GLY A 81 4.68 7.44 3.19
C GLY A 81 3.96 8.62 3.84
N SER A 82 4.61 9.78 3.90
CA SER A 82 4.05 11.01 4.47
C SER A 82 4.08 11.04 6.01
N PHE A 83 3.42 12.02 6.58
CA PHE A 83 3.25 12.18 8.02
C PHE A 83 2.34 11.09 8.59
N VAL A 84 2.77 10.45 9.65
CA VAL A 84 1.91 9.63 10.49
C VAL A 84 1.40 10.51 11.62
N VAL A 85 0.09 10.60 11.79
CA VAL A 85 -0.55 11.57 12.69
C VAL A 85 -1.66 10.94 13.54
N SER A 86 -1.99 11.55 14.67
CA SER A 86 -3.09 11.11 15.51
C SER A 86 -4.46 11.39 14.86
N GLU A 87 -5.51 10.70 15.31
CA GLU A 87 -6.89 10.91 14.88
C GLU A 87 -7.41 12.33 15.15
N TYR A 88 -6.83 12.99 16.14
CA TYR A 88 -7.24 14.31 16.60
C TYR A 88 -6.32 15.43 16.13
N LEU A 89 -5.58 15.22 15.01
CA LEU A 89 -4.81 16.30 14.40
C LEU A 89 -5.70 17.49 14.11
N SER A 90 -5.34 18.66 14.64
CA SER A 90 -6.02 19.90 14.32
C SER A 90 -5.48 20.51 13.03
N ILE A 91 -6.30 21.34 12.35
CA ILE A 91 -5.85 22.09 11.17
C ILE A 91 -4.67 23.03 11.52
N SER A 92 -4.69 23.65 12.68
CA SER A 92 -3.59 24.51 13.16
C SER A 92 -2.30 23.73 13.34
N ASP A 93 -2.36 22.49 13.85
CA ASP A 93 -1.17 21.67 14.04
C ASP A 93 -0.68 21.09 12.72
N SER A 94 -1.57 20.80 11.77
CA SER A 94 -1.15 20.35 10.42
C SER A 94 -0.38 21.44 9.69
N PHE A 95 -0.79 22.71 9.77
CA PHE A 95 -0.03 23.85 9.23
C PHE A 95 1.37 23.94 9.86
N LYS A 96 1.44 23.86 11.20
CA LYS A 96 2.74 23.90 11.91
C LYS A 96 3.66 22.71 11.57
N LEU A 97 3.12 21.52 11.33
CA LEU A 97 3.90 20.39 10.87
C LEU A 97 4.57 20.67 9.53
N ILE A 98 3.80 21.19 8.55
CA ILE A 98 4.33 21.51 7.22
C ILE A 98 5.37 22.64 7.30
N GLU A 99 5.09 23.72 8.04
CA GLU A 99 6.04 24.81 8.27
C GLU A 99 7.36 24.30 8.89
N THR A 100 7.24 23.41 9.88
CA THR A 100 8.41 22.81 10.55
C THR A 100 9.20 21.93 9.60
N LEU A 101 8.54 21.11 8.75
CA LEU A 101 9.20 20.28 7.74
C LEU A 101 9.92 21.15 6.70
N LEU A 102 9.29 22.21 6.20
CA LEU A 102 9.90 23.13 5.23
C LEU A 102 11.14 23.83 5.80
N LYS A 103 11.04 24.30 7.03
CA LYS A 103 12.20 24.91 7.73
C LYS A 103 13.33 23.90 7.88
N TYR A 104 13.03 22.70 8.39
CA TYR A 104 14.00 21.61 8.55
C TYR A 104 14.69 21.26 7.23
N ALA A 105 13.94 21.12 6.15
CA ALA A 105 14.48 20.77 4.84
C ALA A 105 15.44 21.83 4.32
N LYS A 106 15.11 23.13 4.47
CA LYS A 106 16.00 24.25 4.10
C LYS A 106 17.28 24.26 4.93
N GLU A 107 17.17 24.09 6.25
CA GLU A 107 18.34 24.06 7.15
C GLU A 107 19.27 22.89 6.85
N ASN A 108 18.73 21.75 6.39
CA ASN A 108 19.48 20.57 5.98
C ASN A 108 19.85 20.56 4.49
N LYS A 109 19.66 21.67 3.76
CA LYS A 109 20.07 21.88 2.35
C LYS A 109 19.45 20.86 1.40
N PHE A 110 18.17 20.51 1.59
CA PHE A 110 17.39 19.82 0.58
C PHE A 110 16.89 20.79 -0.47
N ASP A 111 16.91 20.38 -1.74
CA ASP A 111 16.38 21.16 -2.87
C ASP A 111 14.87 20.98 -3.05
N GLY A 112 14.26 20.03 -2.32
CA GLY A 112 12.84 19.78 -2.37
C GLY A 112 12.39 18.60 -1.52
N ILE A 113 11.07 18.46 -1.41
CA ILE A 113 10.42 17.39 -0.65
C ILE A 113 9.40 16.71 -1.55
N ARG A 114 9.36 15.38 -1.53
CA ARG A 114 8.33 14.56 -2.21
C ARG A 114 7.72 13.57 -1.23
N LEU A 115 6.40 13.42 -1.27
CA LEU A 115 5.70 12.49 -0.39
C LEU A 115 4.44 11.93 -1.07
N THR A 116 4.18 10.62 -0.88
CA THR A 116 2.97 9.95 -1.35
C THR A 116 2.07 9.67 -0.16
N LEU A 117 0.87 10.26 -0.14
CA LEU A 117 -0.06 10.13 0.97
C LEU A 117 -0.74 8.76 0.98
N PRO A 118 -1.00 8.19 2.16
CA PRO A 118 -1.95 7.09 2.27
C PRO A 118 -3.33 7.52 1.78
N PRO A 119 -4.03 6.69 0.98
CA PRO A 119 -5.42 6.95 0.62
C PRO A 119 -6.30 7.19 1.85
N ILE A 120 -7.33 8.01 1.71
CA ILE A 120 -8.17 8.46 2.85
C ILE A 120 -8.80 7.30 3.64
N PHE A 121 -9.12 6.20 3.00
CA PHE A 121 -9.70 5.02 3.66
C PHE A 121 -8.68 4.19 4.47
N TYR A 122 -7.37 4.53 4.44
CA TYR A 122 -6.38 3.99 5.39
C TYR A 122 -6.44 4.70 6.75
N GLN A 123 -7.22 5.76 6.87
CA GLN A 123 -7.38 6.51 8.11
C GLN A 123 -8.53 5.92 8.95
N ASN A 124 -8.37 5.89 10.28
CA ASN A 124 -9.46 5.55 11.20
C ASN A 124 -10.56 6.63 11.13
N ARG A 125 -10.12 7.88 11.14
CA ARG A 125 -10.97 9.07 10.98
C ARG A 125 -10.53 9.82 9.73
N ALA A 126 -11.39 9.87 8.72
CA ALA A 126 -11.13 10.57 7.47
C ALA A 126 -10.82 12.05 7.69
N SER A 127 -9.66 12.52 7.18
CA SER A 127 -9.24 13.91 7.29
C SER A 127 -8.27 14.28 6.16
N ASN A 128 -8.53 15.41 5.51
CA ASN A 128 -7.64 15.98 4.48
C ASN A 128 -6.86 17.20 5.02
N TYR A 129 -6.63 17.31 6.32
CA TYR A 129 -5.89 18.44 6.89
C TYR A 129 -4.44 18.50 6.43
N ILE A 130 -3.77 17.35 6.26
CA ILE A 130 -2.40 17.31 5.72
C ILE A 130 -2.41 17.72 4.25
N ASP A 131 -3.31 17.16 3.43
CA ASP A 131 -3.45 17.50 1.99
C ASP A 131 -3.65 19.00 1.80
N TYR A 132 -4.62 19.56 2.52
CA TYR A 132 -4.92 20.98 2.47
C TYR A 132 -3.73 21.85 2.90
N SER A 133 -3.06 21.46 3.98
CA SER A 133 -1.89 22.19 4.49
C SER A 133 -0.73 22.16 3.51
N LEU A 134 -0.47 21.01 2.85
CA LEU A 134 0.54 20.90 1.80
C LEU A 134 0.28 21.88 0.67
N LEU A 135 -0.96 21.89 0.12
CA LEU A 135 -1.35 22.83 -0.95
C LEU A 135 -1.18 24.30 -0.53
N LYS A 136 -1.55 24.65 0.70
CA LYS A 136 -1.42 26.02 1.22
C LYS A 136 0.03 26.46 1.41
N HIS A 137 0.95 25.52 1.53
CA HIS A 137 2.40 25.78 1.63
C HIS A 137 3.14 25.60 0.30
N GLY A 138 2.44 25.53 -0.83
CA GLY A 138 3.03 25.55 -2.16
C GLY A 138 3.46 24.18 -2.69
N PHE A 139 3.05 23.09 -2.05
CA PHE A 139 3.19 21.76 -2.66
C PHE A 139 2.24 21.60 -3.82
N GLU A 140 2.71 20.92 -4.86
CA GLU A 140 1.95 20.63 -6.06
C GLU A 140 1.75 19.12 -6.22
N TYR A 141 0.67 18.71 -6.88
CA TYR A 141 0.49 17.33 -7.32
C TYR A 141 1.47 17.02 -8.44
N VAL A 142 2.40 16.09 -8.21
CA VAL A 142 3.30 15.59 -9.26
C VAL A 142 2.86 14.25 -9.81
N LYS A 143 2.00 13.54 -9.05
CA LYS A 143 1.39 12.29 -9.50
C LYS A 143 0.06 12.13 -8.79
N ARG A 144 -0.98 11.83 -9.55
CA ARG A 144 -2.30 11.53 -9.04
C ARG A 144 -2.76 10.20 -9.62
N GLU A 145 -2.65 9.15 -8.83
CA GLU A 145 -3.07 7.80 -9.22
C GLU A 145 -4.42 7.46 -8.60
N VAL A 146 -5.07 6.43 -9.17
CA VAL A 146 -6.32 5.91 -8.64
C VAL A 146 -6.11 4.47 -8.24
N THR A 147 -6.33 4.17 -6.96
CA THR A 147 -6.43 2.80 -6.46
C THR A 147 -7.87 2.34 -6.46
N SER A 148 -8.10 1.05 -6.66
CA SER A 148 -9.44 0.47 -6.68
C SER A 148 -9.73 -0.20 -5.34
N THR A 149 -10.80 0.19 -4.65
CA THR A 149 -11.12 -0.28 -3.32
C THR A 149 -12.50 -0.86 -3.23
N LEU A 150 -12.64 -1.91 -2.44
CA LEU A 150 -13.91 -2.53 -2.09
C LEU A 150 -14.14 -2.40 -0.58
N LEU A 151 -15.29 -1.86 -0.19
CA LEU A 151 -15.77 -1.91 1.19
C LEU A 151 -16.37 -3.28 1.46
N ILE A 152 -15.85 -3.98 2.46
CA ILE A 152 -16.30 -5.30 2.90
C ILE A 152 -17.31 -5.08 4.04
N GLU A 153 -18.60 -5.19 3.73
CA GLU A 153 -19.68 -4.95 4.70
C GLU A 153 -20.30 -6.28 5.13
N SER A 154 -20.34 -6.52 6.43
CA SER A 154 -20.81 -7.80 7.02
C SER A 154 -22.30 -8.03 6.95
N ASP A 155 -23.10 -6.98 6.77
CA ASP A 155 -24.57 -6.99 6.84
C ASP A 155 -25.26 -7.01 5.47
N LYS A 156 -24.53 -6.82 4.37
CA LYS A 156 -25.10 -6.80 3.00
C LYS A 156 -25.37 -8.17 2.37
N GLY A 157 -25.31 -9.26 3.13
CA GLY A 157 -25.56 -10.61 2.63
C GLY A 157 -24.36 -11.17 1.83
N SER A 158 -24.61 -12.07 0.88
CA SER A 158 -23.53 -12.73 0.13
C SER A 158 -22.66 -11.72 -0.63
N ILE A 159 -21.35 -11.81 -0.47
CA ILE A 159 -20.33 -11.03 -1.23
C ILE A 159 -20.56 -11.09 -2.74
N LEU A 160 -21.11 -12.18 -3.25
CA LEU A 160 -21.44 -12.32 -4.67
C LEU A 160 -22.44 -11.27 -5.18
N LYS A 161 -23.21 -10.64 -4.29
CA LYS A 161 -24.15 -9.55 -4.67
C LYS A 161 -23.40 -8.28 -5.13
N ASN A 162 -22.17 -8.09 -4.67
CA ASN A 162 -21.33 -6.96 -5.08
C ASN A 162 -20.70 -7.19 -6.47
N PHE A 163 -20.63 -8.45 -6.91
CA PHE A 163 -20.03 -8.80 -8.20
C PHE A 163 -21.01 -8.53 -9.34
N ARG A 164 -20.50 -8.09 -10.48
CA ARG A 164 -21.29 -8.13 -11.71
C ARG A 164 -21.76 -9.56 -12.00
N PRO A 165 -22.97 -9.75 -12.57
CA PRO A 165 -23.55 -11.09 -12.78
C PRO A 165 -22.64 -12.06 -13.54
N SER A 166 -21.84 -11.56 -14.49
CA SER A 166 -20.87 -12.38 -15.23
C SER A 166 -19.75 -12.92 -14.33
N HIS A 167 -19.29 -12.11 -13.34
CA HIS A 167 -18.25 -12.50 -12.39
C HIS A 167 -18.79 -13.46 -11.34
N ALA A 168 -20.03 -13.28 -10.87
CA ALA A 168 -20.68 -14.23 -9.98
C ALA A 168 -20.88 -15.61 -10.66
N ARG A 169 -21.25 -15.63 -11.96
CA ARG A 169 -21.29 -16.89 -12.72
C ARG A 169 -19.91 -17.52 -12.90
N ALA A 170 -18.88 -16.69 -13.09
CA ALA A 170 -17.51 -17.17 -13.23
C ALA A 170 -16.97 -17.83 -11.95
N VAL A 171 -17.39 -17.36 -10.76
CA VAL A 171 -17.08 -18.03 -9.48
C VAL A 171 -17.65 -19.45 -9.48
N ARG A 172 -18.95 -19.61 -9.75
CA ARG A 172 -19.60 -20.92 -9.79
C ARG A 172 -18.97 -21.86 -10.82
N LYS A 173 -18.66 -21.32 -12.03
CA LYS A 173 -17.96 -22.10 -13.07
C LYS A 173 -16.63 -22.65 -12.57
N ALA A 174 -15.83 -21.83 -11.88
CA ALA A 174 -14.53 -22.25 -11.35
C ALA A 174 -14.69 -23.33 -10.27
N GLU A 175 -15.69 -23.20 -9.38
CA GLU A 175 -16.02 -24.20 -8.37
C GLU A 175 -16.46 -25.54 -9.02
N ASP A 176 -17.38 -25.50 -10.00
CA ASP A 176 -17.90 -26.68 -10.69
C ASP A 176 -16.81 -27.44 -11.46
N ILE A 177 -15.79 -26.74 -12.00
CA ILE A 177 -14.64 -27.33 -12.70
C ILE A 177 -13.65 -27.97 -11.72
N GLY A 178 -13.72 -27.64 -10.41
CA GLY A 178 -12.83 -28.16 -9.38
C GLY A 178 -11.56 -27.32 -9.16
N VAL A 179 -11.64 -25.99 -9.34
CA VAL A 179 -10.59 -25.09 -8.89
C VAL A 179 -10.69 -24.97 -7.36
N GLU A 180 -9.56 -25.19 -6.67
CA GLU A 180 -9.47 -25.11 -5.21
C GLU A 180 -8.70 -23.87 -4.78
N ILE A 181 -9.14 -23.20 -3.71
CA ILE A 181 -8.43 -22.05 -3.14
C ILE A 181 -7.84 -22.42 -1.78
N LYS A 182 -6.56 -22.11 -1.60
CA LYS A 182 -5.82 -22.39 -0.35
C LYS A 182 -4.93 -21.20 0.02
N ILE A 183 -4.81 -20.91 1.32
CA ILE A 183 -3.67 -20.13 1.83
C ILE A 183 -2.47 -21.09 1.81
N THR A 184 -1.36 -20.64 1.25
CA THR A 184 -0.21 -21.49 0.96
C THR A 184 1.11 -20.77 1.21
N ASN A 185 2.17 -21.54 1.40
CA ASN A 185 3.55 -21.06 1.48
C ASN A 185 4.35 -21.28 0.20
N GLN A 186 3.71 -21.67 -0.90
CA GLN A 186 4.36 -21.92 -2.21
C GLN A 186 4.70 -20.59 -2.92
N VAL A 187 5.46 -19.74 -2.24
CA VAL A 187 5.80 -18.38 -2.69
C VAL A 187 6.62 -18.38 -3.96
N GLU A 188 7.55 -19.34 -4.11
CA GLU A 188 8.39 -19.45 -5.29
C GLU A 188 7.59 -19.82 -6.54
N GLU A 189 6.62 -20.74 -6.42
CA GLU A 189 5.74 -21.11 -7.53
C GLU A 189 4.90 -19.89 -7.97
N PHE A 190 4.30 -19.17 -7.03
CA PHE A 190 3.58 -17.93 -7.32
C PHE A 190 4.50 -16.87 -7.96
N TYR A 191 5.73 -16.71 -7.46
CA TYR A 191 6.68 -15.76 -8.00
C TYR A 191 7.04 -16.04 -9.45
N ASN A 192 7.17 -17.32 -9.82
CA ASN A 192 7.43 -17.73 -11.21
C ASN A 192 6.24 -17.36 -12.12
N ILE A 193 4.99 -17.61 -11.68
CA ILE A 193 3.78 -17.18 -12.40
C ILE A 193 3.76 -15.64 -12.57
N LEU A 194 4.09 -14.90 -11.51
CA LEU A 194 4.14 -13.43 -11.53
C LEU A 194 5.20 -12.93 -12.52
N LYS A 195 6.40 -13.48 -12.47
CA LYS A 195 7.53 -13.11 -13.33
C LYS A 195 7.21 -13.35 -14.80
N GLU A 196 6.67 -14.52 -15.13
CA GLU A 196 6.27 -14.87 -16.49
C GLU A 196 5.18 -13.93 -17.01
N ASN A 197 4.14 -13.67 -16.23
CA ASN A 197 3.05 -12.79 -16.61
C ASN A 197 3.51 -11.35 -16.84
N LEU A 198 4.36 -10.81 -15.96
CA LEU A 198 4.93 -9.47 -16.13
C LEU A 198 5.84 -9.37 -17.35
N LYS A 199 6.63 -10.41 -17.63
CA LYS A 199 7.48 -10.47 -18.83
C LYS A 199 6.65 -10.47 -20.10
N ILE A 200 5.59 -11.29 -20.16
CA ILE A 200 4.71 -11.41 -21.34
C ILE A 200 3.94 -10.10 -21.58
N ARG A 201 3.37 -9.49 -20.54
CA ARG A 201 2.46 -8.35 -20.68
C ARG A 201 3.15 -7.00 -20.75
N HIS A 202 4.29 -6.85 -20.10
CA HIS A 202 4.93 -5.55 -19.89
C HIS A 202 6.43 -5.55 -20.19
N GLY A 203 7.06 -6.69 -20.45
CA GLY A 203 8.50 -6.79 -20.67
C GLY A 203 9.35 -6.45 -19.43
N VAL A 204 8.77 -6.47 -18.23
CA VAL A 204 9.44 -6.09 -16.97
C VAL A 204 9.52 -7.26 -15.99
N ASN A 205 10.41 -7.13 -15.00
CA ASN A 205 10.48 -8.05 -13.87
C ASN A 205 9.65 -7.49 -12.69
N PRO A 206 9.28 -8.36 -11.71
CA PRO A 206 8.70 -7.89 -10.45
C PRO A 206 9.61 -6.86 -9.77
N THR A 207 9.02 -5.86 -9.11
CA THR A 207 9.76 -4.82 -8.37
C THR A 207 10.58 -5.40 -7.23
N HIS A 208 10.10 -6.48 -6.60
CA HIS A 208 10.78 -7.20 -5.53
C HIS A 208 11.37 -8.49 -6.05
N THR A 209 12.57 -8.82 -5.60
CA THR A 209 13.16 -10.14 -5.78
C THR A 209 12.43 -11.17 -4.90
N LEU A 210 12.53 -12.45 -5.25
CA LEU A 210 11.98 -13.54 -4.43
C LEU A 210 12.53 -13.51 -2.99
N LYS A 211 13.83 -13.18 -2.83
CA LYS A 211 14.48 -13.03 -1.51
C LYS A 211 13.86 -11.90 -0.68
N GLU A 212 13.55 -10.76 -1.31
CA GLU A 212 12.88 -9.64 -0.63
C GLU A 212 11.46 -10.01 -0.20
N ILE A 213 10.72 -10.79 -1.03
CA ILE A 213 9.38 -11.27 -0.66
C ILE A 213 9.45 -12.22 0.54
N TYR A 214 10.37 -13.18 0.55
CA TYR A 214 10.56 -14.07 1.72
C TYR A 214 10.91 -13.26 2.97
N LYS A 215 11.81 -12.29 2.85
CA LYS A 215 12.18 -11.43 3.99
C LYS A 215 10.99 -10.62 4.51
N LEU A 216 10.11 -10.12 3.64
CA LEU A 216 8.88 -9.44 4.04
C LEU A 216 7.93 -10.39 4.78
N ILE A 217 7.75 -11.61 4.29
CA ILE A 217 6.92 -12.62 4.96
C ILE A 217 7.49 -12.95 6.35
N ASP A 218 8.80 -13.17 6.46
CA ASP A 218 9.46 -13.42 7.75
C ASP A 218 9.32 -12.26 8.74
N LEU A 219 9.36 -11.02 8.22
CA LEU A 219 9.16 -9.82 9.04
C LEU A 219 7.70 -9.65 9.49
N PHE A 220 6.73 -10.04 8.66
CA PHE A 220 5.30 -9.82 8.88
C PHE A 220 4.48 -11.11 8.66
N PRO A 221 4.76 -12.20 9.40
CA PRO A 221 4.14 -13.50 9.15
C PRO A 221 2.62 -13.50 9.31
N ASP A 222 2.09 -12.67 10.23
CA ASP A 222 0.66 -12.56 10.47
C ASP A 222 -0.05 -11.57 9.52
N SER A 223 0.74 -10.78 8.78
CA SER A 223 0.20 -9.69 7.95
C SER A 223 0.33 -9.97 6.45
N ILE A 224 1.08 -10.98 6.04
CA ILE A 224 1.31 -11.30 4.62
C ILE A 224 0.84 -12.72 4.34
N ASN A 225 -0.17 -12.83 3.47
CA ASN A 225 -0.80 -14.09 3.12
C ASN A 225 -0.78 -14.31 1.60
N LEU A 226 -0.36 -15.49 1.17
CA LEU A 226 -0.49 -15.92 -0.21
C LEU A 226 -1.73 -16.82 -0.37
N PHE A 227 -2.71 -16.36 -1.13
CA PHE A 227 -3.83 -17.17 -1.59
C PHE A 227 -3.47 -17.75 -2.97
N GLY A 228 -3.51 -19.07 -3.10
CA GLY A 228 -3.30 -19.80 -4.35
C GLY A 228 -4.59 -20.43 -4.86
N ALA A 229 -4.82 -20.37 -6.16
CA ALA A 229 -5.82 -21.15 -6.86
C ALA A 229 -5.13 -22.35 -7.52
N PHE A 230 -5.67 -23.54 -7.26
CA PHE A 230 -5.10 -24.81 -7.71
C PHE A 230 -6.08 -25.55 -8.62
N TYR A 231 -5.58 -26.17 -9.65
CA TYR A 231 -6.33 -27.07 -10.51
C TYR A 231 -5.50 -28.33 -10.77
N LYS A 232 -6.08 -29.51 -10.44
CA LYS A 232 -5.38 -30.80 -10.54
C LYS A 232 -4.01 -30.83 -9.84
N GLY A 233 -3.91 -30.14 -8.69
CA GLY A 233 -2.69 -30.08 -7.89
C GLY A 233 -1.69 -29.00 -8.31
N GLU A 234 -1.88 -28.33 -9.43
CA GLU A 234 -1.03 -27.27 -9.96
C GLU A 234 -1.56 -25.89 -9.54
N MET A 235 -0.68 -24.99 -9.09
CA MET A 235 -1.04 -23.57 -8.86
C MET A 235 -1.21 -22.85 -10.19
N ILE A 236 -2.40 -22.33 -10.45
CA ILE A 236 -2.78 -21.64 -11.70
C ILE A 236 -2.98 -20.15 -11.54
N ALA A 237 -3.14 -19.67 -10.32
CA ALA A 237 -3.21 -18.24 -10.00
C ALA A 237 -2.87 -18.00 -8.53
N GLY A 238 -2.54 -16.76 -8.18
CA GLY A 238 -2.32 -16.37 -6.79
C GLY A 238 -2.50 -14.87 -6.56
N VAL A 239 -2.73 -14.53 -5.29
CA VAL A 239 -2.73 -13.16 -4.79
C VAL A 239 -1.92 -13.12 -3.49
N LEU A 240 -0.87 -12.31 -3.49
CA LEU A 240 -0.12 -11.98 -2.29
C LEU A 240 -0.77 -10.76 -1.64
N ASN A 241 -1.40 -10.96 -0.48
CA ASN A 241 -2.07 -9.90 0.27
C ASN A 241 -1.21 -9.41 1.42
N PHE A 242 -1.26 -8.11 1.67
CA PHE A 242 -0.72 -7.46 2.86
C PHE A 242 -1.86 -6.91 3.70
N ILE A 243 -1.99 -7.35 4.95
CA ILE A 243 -2.79 -6.66 5.97
C ILE A 243 -1.95 -5.46 6.38
N ILE A 244 -2.24 -4.31 5.79
CA ILE A 244 -1.41 -3.10 5.98
C ILE A 244 -1.78 -2.34 7.25
N LYS A 245 -2.97 -2.60 7.77
CA LYS A 245 -3.55 -2.09 9.00
C LYS A 245 -4.62 -3.09 9.46
N ASP A 246 -5.05 -3.05 10.71
CA ASP A 246 -5.96 -4.04 11.33
C ASP A 246 -7.22 -4.31 10.51
N ASP A 247 -7.74 -3.32 9.79
CA ASP A 247 -8.98 -3.41 9.04
C ASP A 247 -8.82 -3.14 7.52
N VAL A 248 -7.57 -3.09 7.02
CA VAL A 248 -7.27 -2.81 5.60
C VAL A 248 -6.30 -3.85 5.03
N ALA A 249 -6.73 -4.56 3.99
CA ALA A 249 -5.87 -5.45 3.21
C ALA A 249 -5.60 -4.88 1.81
N LEU A 250 -4.38 -5.09 1.32
CA LEU A 250 -3.91 -4.68 0.01
C LEU A 250 -3.53 -5.91 -0.81
N ALA A 251 -4.06 -6.04 -2.03
CA ALA A 251 -3.55 -6.98 -3.03
C ALA A 251 -2.20 -6.47 -3.56
N PHE A 252 -1.13 -6.98 -2.97
CA PHE A 252 0.22 -6.52 -3.30
C PHE A 252 0.70 -7.03 -4.67
N TYR A 253 0.45 -8.31 -4.94
CA TYR A 253 0.65 -8.93 -6.26
C TYR A 253 -0.53 -9.83 -6.62
N ILE A 254 -0.98 -9.73 -7.88
CA ILE A 254 -2.03 -10.56 -8.47
C ILE A 254 -1.48 -11.16 -9.75
N SER A 255 -1.54 -12.48 -9.92
CA SER A 255 -1.09 -13.11 -11.14
C SER A 255 -1.82 -14.44 -11.41
N HIS A 256 -1.85 -14.86 -12.68
CA HIS A 256 -2.40 -16.13 -13.11
C HIS A 256 -1.68 -16.64 -14.37
N LYS A 257 -1.72 -17.93 -14.61
CA LYS A 257 -1.26 -18.56 -15.86
C LYS A 257 -2.28 -18.29 -16.96
N ASN A 258 -1.84 -17.79 -18.11
CA ASN A 258 -2.74 -17.39 -19.21
C ASN A 258 -3.51 -18.59 -19.80
N GLU A 259 -2.91 -19.77 -19.87
CA GLU A 259 -3.50 -21.01 -20.37
C GLU A 259 -4.70 -21.49 -19.53
N PHE A 260 -4.79 -21.09 -18.26
CA PHE A 260 -5.89 -21.44 -17.38
C PHE A 260 -6.93 -20.30 -17.21
N GLN A 261 -6.84 -19.24 -18.00
CA GLN A 261 -7.74 -18.07 -17.88
C GLN A 261 -9.22 -18.47 -18.02
N GLU A 262 -9.53 -19.44 -18.87
CA GLU A 262 -10.90 -19.92 -19.11
C GLU A 262 -11.51 -20.66 -17.91
N LEU A 263 -10.70 -21.14 -16.97
CA LEU A 263 -11.15 -21.72 -15.70
C LEU A 263 -11.58 -20.66 -14.69
N ARG A 264 -11.35 -19.38 -14.99
CA ARG A 264 -11.74 -18.23 -14.15
C ARG A 264 -11.15 -18.25 -12.72
N PRO A 265 -9.89 -18.63 -12.51
CA PRO A 265 -9.32 -18.84 -11.18
C PRO A 265 -9.34 -17.56 -10.33
N LEU A 266 -9.08 -16.37 -10.90
CA LEU A 266 -9.08 -15.11 -10.18
C LEU A 266 -10.47 -14.74 -9.64
N ASN A 267 -11.56 -15.15 -10.31
CA ASN A 267 -12.91 -14.89 -9.83
C ASN A 267 -13.18 -15.63 -8.50
N LEU A 268 -12.86 -16.93 -8.46
CA LEU A 268 -13.02 -17.74 -7.26
C LEU A 268 -12.03 -17.31 -6.17
N LEU A 269 -10.80 -16.95 -6.57
CA LEU A 269 -9.76 -16.50 -5.65
C LEU A 269 -10.21 -15.24 -4.88
N PHE A 270 -10.69 -14.20 -5.59
CA PHE A 270 -11.18 -12.98 -4.94
C PHE A 270 -12.45 -13.22 -4.12
N TYR A 271 -13.35 -14.07 -4.57
CA TYR A 271 -14.50 -14.48 -3.75
C TYR A 271 -14.06 -15.11 -2.42
N SER A 272 -13.08 -16.00 -2.46
CA SER A 272 -12.51 -16.65 -1.27
C SER A 272 -11.77 -15.64 -0.37
N ILE A 273 -10.99 -14.73 -0.96
CA ILE A 273 -10.29 -13.67 -0.22
C ILE A 273 -11.29 -12.75 0.50
N PHE A 274 -12.38 -12.34 -0.13
CA PHE A 274 -13.35 -11.46 0.51
C PHE A 274 -14.14 -12.17 1.62
N ASN A 275 -14.44 -13.46 1.47
CA ASN A 275 -15.02 -14.25 2.57
C ASN A 275 -14.01 -14.39 3.75
N TRP A 276 -12.72 -14.56 3.47
CA TRP A 276 -11.68 -14.50 4.47
C TRP A 276 -11.62 -13.11 5.12
N ALA A 277 -11.61 -12.04 4.34
CA ALA A 277 -11.58 -10.67 4.84
C ALA A 277 -12.74 -10.36 5.79
N LEU A 278 -13.95 -10.86 5.50
CA LEU A 278 -15.10 -10.76 6.41
C LEU A 278 -14.83 -11.44 7.75
N LYS A 279 -14.25 -12.65 7.74
CA LYS A 279 -13.94 -13.40 8.97
C LYS A 279 -12.89 -12.70 9.81
N GLU A 280 -11.89 -12.12 9.15
CA GLU A 280 -10.78 -11.37 9.79
C GLU A 280 -11.18 -9.92 10.14
N LYS A 281 -12.44 -9.52 9.90
CA LYS A 281 -12.94 -8.15 10.16
C LYS A 281 -12.21 -7.07 9.37
N ILE A 282 -11.63 -7.40 8.23
CA ILE A 282 -11.11 -6.45 7.25
C ILE A 282 -12.30 -5.67 6.66
N LYS A 283 -12.28 -4.36 6.78
CA LYS A 283 -13.35 -3.49 6.28
C LYS A 283 -13.09 -3.00 4.86
N VAL A 284 -11.81 -2.87 4.50
CA VAL A 284 -11.42 -2.33 3.19
C VAL A 284 -10.44 -3.28 2.51
N TYR A 285 -10.74 -3.63 1.26
CA TYR A 285 -9.83 -4.34 0.40
C TYR A 285 -9.36 -3.42 -0.74
N ASP A 286 -8.07 -3.13 -0.77
CA ASP A 286 -7.43 -2.33 -1.81
C ASP A 286 -6.82 -3.25 -2.88
N PHE A 287 -7.32 -3.18 -4.10
CA PHE A 287 -6.75 -3.89 -5.25
C PHE A 287 -5.47 -3.26 -5.81
N GLY A 288 -5.03 -2.15 -5.24
CA GLY A 288 -3.96 -1.33 -5.80
C GLY A 288 -4.40 -0.47 -6.98
N ILE A 289 -3.44 0.29 -7.52
CA ILE A 289 -3.69 1.22 -8.62
C ILE A 289 -4.03 0.48 -9.93
N PHE A 290 -4.79 1.17 -10.81
CA PHE A 290 -4.98 0.77 -12.19
C PHE A 290 -4.42 1.80 -13.18
N THR A 291 -3.71 2.80 -12.68
CA THR A 291 -3.01 3.80 -13.49
C THR A 291 -1.53 3.43 -13.61
N VAL A 292 -0.92 3.73 -14.74
CA VAL A 292 0.51 3.57 -14.99
C VAL A 292 1.04 4.92 -15.46
N GLU A 293 1.93 5.54 -14.70
CA GLU A 293 2.46 6.89 -14.98
C GLU A 293 1.37 7.95 -15.19
N GLY A 294 0.26 7.82 -14.47
CA GLY A 294 -0.90 8.71 -14.58
C GLY A 294 -1.93 8.29 -15.63
N GLU A 295 -1.58 7.38 -16.55
CA GLU A 295 -2.48 6.92 -17.60
C GLU A 295 -3.34 5.73 -17.13
N PRO A 296 -4.67 5.74 -17.41
CA PRO A 296 -5.56 4.69 -16.95
C PRO A 296 -5.44 3.42 -17.78
N ASN A 297 -5.20 2.28 -17.14
CA ASN A 297 -5.42 0.96 -17.73
C ASN A 297 -6.89 0.57 -17.54
N ILE A 298 -7.72 0.91 -18.52
CA ILE A 298 -9.18 0.68 -18.47
C ILE A 298 -9.54 -0.79 -18.31
N GLY A 299 -8.78 -1.71 -18.92
CA GLY A 299 -9.00 -3.16 -18.78
C GLY A 299 -8.82 -3.63 -17.33
N LEU A 300 -7.75 -3.15 -16.68
CA LEU A 300 -7.47 -3.45 -15.27
C LEU A 300 -8.50 -2.79 -14.34
N GLY A 301 -8.89 -1.54 -14.62
CA GLY A 301 -9.94 -0.86 -13.88
C GLY A 301 -11.26 -1.62 -13.92
N ARG A 302 -11.73 -1.99 -15.12
CA ARG A 302 -12.95 -2.80 -15.31
C ARG A 302 -12.88 -4.16 -14.61
N PHE A 303 -11.73 -4.82 -14.62
CA PHE A 303 -11.56 -6.08 -13.91
C PHE A 303 -11.87 -5.89 -12.41
N LYS A 304 -11.34 -4.85 -11.78
CA LYS A 304 -11.55 -4.54 -10.36
C LYS A 304 -12.98 -4.08 -10.06
N GLU A 305 -13.55 -3.22 -10.91
CA GLU A 305 -14.96 -2.78 -10.83
C GLU A 305 -15.95 -3.95 -10.90
N ASN A 306 -15.62 -5.01 -11.63
CA ASN A 306 -16.47 -6.19 -11.74
C ASN A 306 -16.65 -6.95 -10.42
N PHE A 307 -15.79 -6.71 -9.44
CA PHE A 307 -15.90 -7.20 -8.05
C PHE A 307 -16.60 -6.21 -7.12
N GLY A 308 -17.03 -5.04 -7.64
CA GLY A 308 -17.69 -3.99 -6.86
C GLY A 308 -16.74 -2.91 -6.34
N ALA A 309 -15.48 -2.89 -6.80
CA ALA A 309 -14.53 -1.87 -6.41
C ALA A 309 -14.84 -0.49 -7.04
N SER A 310 -14.45 0.57 -6.33
CA SER A 310 -14.51 1.96 -6.78
C SER A 310 -13.13 2.64 -6.69
N GLY A 311 -12.97 3.78 -7.38
CA GLY A 311 -11.69 4.49 -7.45
C GLY A 311 -11.51 5.50 -6.33
N ILE A 312 -10.33 5.50 -5.67
CA ILE A 312 -9.92 6.49 -4.68
C ILE A 312 -8.53 7.02 -5.06
N PHE A 313 -8.31 8.31 -4.86
CA PHE A 313 -7.01 8.91 -5.16
C PHE A 313 -5.89 8.43 -4.23
N ARG A 314 -4.71 8.28 -4.83
CA ARG A 314 -3.42 8.12 -4.17
C ARG A 314 -2.47 9.17 -4.73
N ASP A 315 -2.31 10.25 -3.97
CA ASP A 315 -1.66 11.46 -4.42
C ASP A 315 -0.19 11.53 -3.97
N THR A 316 0.66 11.98 -4.88
CA THR A 316 2.04 12.34 -4.60
C THR A 316 2.21 13.84 -4.75
N PHE A 317 2.65 14.47 -3.68
CA PHE A 317 2.96 15.88 -3.63
C PHE A 317 4.46 16.11 -3.70
N GLN A 318 4.83 17.27 -4.24
CA GLN A 318 6.22 17.74 -4.25
C GLN A 318 6.27 19.25 -4.09
N ILE A 319 7.33 19.73 -3.48
CA ILE A 319 7.76 21.12 -3.52
C ILE A 319 9.25 21.18 -3.87
N ILE A 320 9.65 22.20 -4.62
CA ILE A 320 11.04 22.59 -4.81
C ILE A 320 11.27 23.83 -3.95
N LEU A 321 12.37 23.83 -3.17
CA LEU A 321 12.68 24.83 -2.13
C LEU A 321 13.57 25.94 -2.66
#